data_f2d5b8b79c121d4ccf5a8cfc5b6801d1
#
_entry.id   f2d5b8b79c121d4ccf5a8cfc5b6801d1
#
_cell.length_a   1.000
_cell.length_b   1.000
_cell.length_c   1.000
_cell.angle_alpha   90.00
_cell.angle_beta   90.00
_cell.angle_gamma   90.00
#
_symmetry.space_group_name_H-M   'P 1'
#
loop_
_entity.id
_entity.type
_entity.pdbx_description
1 polymer ?
#
loop_
_entity_poly.entity_id
_entity_poly.type
_entity_poly.pdbx_seq_one_letter_code
_entity_poly.pdbx_strand_id
1 'polypeptide(L)' 'ESKAIKYINESKIITVQGLARQIDVKISIANSFLQKLLVDGTIKRIGGFSGHHLYKSVSGN' A
#
# COMPACT_ATOMS: atom_id res chain seq x y z
N GLU A 1 -3.95 -3.52 11.87
CA GLU A 1 -2.70 -3.31 11.18
C GLU A 1 -2.04 -4.56 10.68
N SER A 2 -2.21 -5.67 11.38
CA SER A 2 -1.62 -6.90 10.90
C SER A 2 -2.22 -7.33 9.57
N LYS A 3 -3.49 -7.00 9.34
CA LYS A 3 -4.10 -7.30 8.04
C LYS A 3 -3.45 -6.50 6.92
N ALA A 4 -3.12 -5.25 7.19
CA ALA A 4 -2.49 -4.41 6.18
C ALA A 4 -1.09 -4.92 5.85
N ILE A 5 -0.34 -5.27 6.86
CA ILE A 5 1.01 -5.79 6.66
C ILE A 5 0.96 -7.10 5.88
N LYS A 6 0.01 -7.96 6.22
CA LYS A 6 -0.14 -9.22 5.51
C LYS A 6 -0.48 -8.98 4.04
N TYR A 7 -1.40 -8.05 3.79
CA TYR A 7 -1.76 -7.71 2.42
C TYR A 7 -0.55 -7.21 1.65
N ILE A 8 0.24 -6.35 2.26
CA ILE A 8 1.42 -5.78 1.62
C ILE A 8 2.43 -6.87 1.30
N ASN A 9 2.64 -7.79 2.21
CA ASN A 9 3.61 -8.86 2.00
C ASN A 9 3.17 -9.86 0.94
N GLU A 10 1.88 -10.08 0.82
CA GLU A 10 1.37 -11.06 -0.11
C GLU A 10 1.14 -10.49 -1.50
N SER A 11 0.94 -9.20 -1.59
CA SER A 11 0.62 -8.56 -2.87
C SER A 11 1.88 -8.06 -3.53
N LYS A 12 2.03 -8.36 -4.80
CA LYS A 12 3.15 -7.83 -5.56
C LYS A 12 2.95 -6.36 -5.86
N ILE A 13 1.72 -5.98 -6.10
CA ILE A 13 1.38 -4.58 -6.37
C ILE A 13 0.32 -4.16 -5.38
N ILE A 14 0.56 -3.03 -4.76
CA ILE A 14 -0.31 -2.50 -3.72
C ILE A 14 -1.00 -1.25 -4.25
N THR A 15 -2.30 -1.20 -4.11
CA THR A 15 -3.07 0.00 -4.46
C THR A 15 -3.80 0.49 -3.22
N VAL A 16 -4.05 1.80 -3.20
CA VAL A 16 -4.74 2.38 -2.05
C VAL A 16 -6.16 1.82 -1.94
N GLN A 17 -6.80 1.60 -3.07
CA GLN A 17 -8.14 1.04 -3.05
C GLN A 17 -8.16 -0.39 -2.54
N GLY A 18 -7.23 -1.20 -3.02
CA GLY A 18 -7.12 -2.58 -2.58
C GLY A 18 -6.83 -2.67 -1.09
N LEU A 19 -5.93 -1.83 -0.63
CA LEU A 19 -5.59 -1.82 0.79
C LEU A 19 -6.80 -1.37 1.62
N ALA A 20 -7.49 -0.33 1.17
CA ALA A 20 -8.64 0.18 1.90
C ALA A 20 -9.72 -0.89 2.06
N ARG A 21 -9.94 -1.66 1.03
CA ARG A 21 -10.93 -2.74 1.08
C ARG A 21 -10.47 -3.86 2.00
N GLN A 22 -9.19 -4.15 1.96
CA GLN A 22 -8.65 -5.27 2.73
C GLN A 22 -8.73 -5.00 4.23
N ILE A 23 -8.46 -3.78 4.64
CA ILE A 23 -8.50 -3.43 6.06
C ILE A 23 -9.76 -2.69 6.44
N ASP A 24 -10.67 -2.56 5.48
CA ASP A 24 -12.00 -1.99 5.72
C ASP A 24 -11.94 -0.59 6.31
N VAL A 25 -11.21 0.28 5.64
CA VAL A 25 -11.13 1.69 6.04
C VAL A 25 -11.39 2.57 4.82
N LYS A 26 -11.52 3.85 5.08
CA LYS A 26 -11.70 4.81 4.00
C LYS A 26 -10.42 4.94 3.20
N ILE A 27 -10.59 5.34 1.94
CA ILE A 27 -9.45 5.53 1.04
C ILE A 27 -8.46 6.53 1.61
N SER A 28 -8.94 7.59 2.22
CA SER A 28 -8.06 8.60 2.79
C SER A 28 -7.19 8.03 3.91
N ILE A 29 -7.76 7.14 4.69
CA ILE A 29 -7.00 6.50 5.76
C ILE A 29 -5.97 5.54 5.20
N ALA A 30 -6.37 4.76 4.21
CA ALA A 30 -5.45 3.85 3.56
C ALA A 30 -4.30 4.62 2.90
N ASN A 31 -4.62 5.75 2.29
CA ASN A 31 -3.61 6.57 1.66
C ASN A 31 -2.60 7.10 2.69
N SER A 32 -3.10 7.57 3.82
CA SER A 32 -2.22 8.03 4.90
C SER A 32 -1.30 6.92 5.38
N PHE A 33 -1.84 5.73 5.49
CA PHE A 33 -1.06 4.57 5.92
C PHE A 33 0.06 4.27 4.91
N LEU A 34 -0.29 4.30 3.63
CA LEU A 34 0.70 4.05 2.59
C LEU A 34 1.78 5.13 2.56
N GLN A 35 1.40 6.38 2.78
CA GLN A 35 2.37 7.46 2.86
C GLN A 35 3.37 7.22 3.97
N LYS A 36 2.88 6.76 5.09
CA LYS A 36 3.73 6.46 6.23
C LYS A 36 4.72 5.35 5.88
N LEU A 37 4.23 4.32 5.22
CA LEU A 37 5.10 3.21 4.81
C LEU A 37 6.14 3.67 3.78
N LEU A 38 5.76 4.61 2.94
CA LEU A 38 6.70 5.17 1.98
C LEU A 38 7.83 5.90 2.67
N VAL A 39 7.50 6.68 3.68
CA VAL A 39 8.51 7.41 4.44
C VAL A 39 9.43 6.45 5.17
N ASP A 40 8.86 5.38 5.68
CA ASP A 40 9.64 4.35 6.36
C ASP A 40 10.53 3.56 5.41
N GLY A 41 10.17 3.55 4.13
CA GLY A 41 10.90 2.75 3.17
C GLY A 41 10.42 1.32 3.07
N THR A 42 9.30 1.01 3.66
CA THR A 42 8.74 -0.33 3.60
C THR A 42 8.16 -0.63 2.22
N ILE A 43 7.63 0.38 1.58
CA ILE A 43 7.10 0.23 0.22
C ILE A 43 7.68 1.32 -0.66
N LYS A 44 7.55 1.13 -1.96
CA LYS A 44 8.07 2.05 -2.94
C LYS A 44 7.01 2.30 -4.01
N ARG A 45 6.90 3.55 -4.43
CA ARG A 45 5.98 3.86 -5.52
C ARG A 45 6.64 3.51 -6.83
N ILE A 46 6.03 2.63 -7.57
CA ILE A 46 6.60 2.14 -8.82
C ILE A 46 5.98 2.77 -10.05
N GLY A 47 4.93 3.57 -9.87
CA GLY A 47 4.34 4.24 -10.99
C GLY A 47 2.89 4.52 -10.76
N GLY A 48 2.26 5.09 -11.77
CA GLY A 48 0.84 5.37 -11.69
C GLY A 48 0.25 5.39 -13.09
N PHE A 49 -0.88 4.76 -13.23
CA PHE A 49 -1.63 4.76 -14.48
C PHE A 49 -2.99 5.38 -14.24
N SER A 50 -3.37 6.31 -15.07
CA SER A 50 -4.72 6.87 -15.01
C SER A 50 -5.08 7.38 -13.62
N GLY A 51 -4.12 7.99 -12.94
CA GLY A 51 -4.38 8.55 -11.63
C GLY A 51 -4.28 7.58 -10.47
N HIS A 52 -3.99 6.34 -10.74
CA HIS A 52 -3.81 5.35 -9.69
C HIS A 52 -2.34 5.21 -9.35
N HIS A 53 -2.04 5.28 -8.08
CA HIS A 53 -0.67 5.10 -7.61
C HIS A 53 -0.43 3.64 -7.28
N LEU A 54 0.61 3.09 -7.86
CA LEU A 54 0.97 1.71 -7.61
C LEU A 54 2.17 1.66 -6.69
N TYR A 55 2.10 0.77 -5.73
CA TYR A 55 3.18 0.60 -4.75
C TYR A 55 3.65 -0.84 -4.75
N LYS A 56 4.85 -1.03 -4.27
CA LYS A 56 5.46 -2.34 -4.22
C LYS A 56 6.21 -2.49 -2.92
N SER A 57 6.15 -3.68 -2.35
CA SER A 57 6.91 -3.97 -1.14
C SER A 57 8.40 -3.95 -1.44
N VAL A 58 9.13 -3.21 -0.64
CA VAL A 58 10.56 -3.08 -0.82
C VAL A 58 11.33 -4.06 0.05
N SER A 59 10.79 -4.41 1.18
CA SER A 59 11.47 -5.34 2.06
C SER A 59 11.62 -6.64 1.30
N GLY A 60 12.78 -6.86 0.83
CA GLY A 60 13.06 -7.84 -0.17
C GLY A 60 12.94 -9.28 0.27
N ASN A 61 12.03 -9.53 0.78
CA ASN A 61 11.88 -10.92 1.11
C ASN A 61 10.62 -11.46 0.56
#